data_a2b340722ce465b0009005cede3af9d5
#
_entry.id   a2b340722ce465b0009005cede3af9d5
#
_cell.length_a   1.000
_cell.length_b   1.000
_cell.length_c   1.000
_cell.angle_alpha   90.00
_cell.angle_beta   90.00
_cell.angle_gamma   90.00
#
_symmetry.space_group_name_H-M   'P 1'
#
loop_
_entity.id
_entity.type
_entity.pdbx_description
1 polymer ?
#
loop_
_entity_poly.entity_id
_entity_poly.type
_entity_poly.pdbx_seq_one_letter_code
_entity_poly.pdbx_strand_id
1 'polypeptide(L)'
;PDAGKHETVKDAAVAPTCTADGKAEGEHCSRCGKVLVPQEKIPAAGHEPVNFEAVQPTCAAEGRSAGSECAKCGAVLEGGETIAKLPHTEMVDPAVEESCETFGKTEGKHCSVCGEVIVRQENINPRHIYDNGACVRCGTISSDVPWTFKNYVDEFGNADGTYLAYETFDGEYVGYLDDDGICAARIIVDKGRVSIAVYRKLFNEFEIVKGYSGQKYTVSVLDSNGKKHTFSGEVSRLLDRIEIVSNRNKFFSLLKSGKEITVCVYSEYGISYEQFLFTVKTYGFKPMYEKLK
;
A
#
# COMPACT_ATOMS: atom_id res chain seq x y z
N PRO A 1 -77.19 41.95 -54.92
CA PRO A 1 -76.03 41.31 -54.27
C PRO A 1 -74.89 41.27 -55.29
N ASP A 2 -73.80 42.09 -55.01
CA ASP A 2 -72.68 42.20 -55.90
C ASP A 2 -71.93 40.87 -56.03
N ALA A 3 -72.27 40.17 -57.11
CA ALA A 3 -71.56 38.98 -57.53
C ALA A 3 -70.30 39.40 -58.31
N GLY A 4 -69.24 39.65 -57.66
CA GLY A 4 -68.00 39.91 -58.38
C GLY A 4 -66.79 40.49 -57.68
N LYS A 5 -66.89 40.92 -56.45
CA LYS A 5 -65.67 41.33 -55.73
C LYS A 5 -65.15 40.25 -54.77
N HIS A 6 -64.18 39.50 -55.24
CA HIS A 6 -63.43 38.59 -54.38
C HIS A 6 -62.38 39.38 -53.52
N GLU A 7 -62.29 39.10 -52.23
CA GLU A 7 -61.30 39.66 -51.35
C GLU A 7 -60.07 38.77 -51.43
N THR A 8 -58.99 39.31 -52.02
CA THR A 8 -57.80 38.56 -52.35
C THR A 8 -56.86 38.42 -51.16
N VAL A 9 -56.44 37.22 -50.88
CA VAL A 9 -55.31 36.88 -49.92
C VAL A 9 -54.21 36.18 -50.69
N LYS A 10 -53.01 36.55 -50.44
CA LYS A 10 -51.84 35.98 -51.07
C LYS A 10 -51.45 34.66 -50.37
N ASP A 11 -51.20 33.64 -51.16
CA ASP A 11 -50.58 32.40 -50.73
C ASP A 11 -49.09 32.51 -50.96
N ALA A 12 -48.31 32.47 -49.88
CA ALA A 12 -46.87 32.67 -49.96
C ALA A 12 -46.17 31.59 -50.81
N ALA A 13 -45.17 32.01 -51.55
CA ALA A 13 -44.32 31.07 -52.26
C ALA A 13 -43.54 30.17 -51.31
N VAL A 14 -43.35 28.91 -51.68
CA VAL A 14 -42.47 27.94 -51.00
C VAL A 14 -41.32 27.60 -51.94
N ALA A 15 -40.10 27.94 -51.51
CA ALA A 15 -38.90 27.63 -52.29
C ALA A 15 -38.72 26.09 -52.42
N PRO A 16 -38.33 25.56 -53.58
CA PRO A 16 -38.01 24.19 -53.74
C PRO A 16 -36.77 23.80 -52.94
N THR A 17 -36.73 22.58 -52.42
CA THR A 17 -35.52 21.96 -51.82
C THR A 17 -34.84 21.05 -52.84
N CYS A 18 -33.74 20.38 -52.45
CA CYS A 18 -33.11 19.41 -53.33
C CYS A 18 -34.05 18.27 -53.72
N THR A 19 -34.99 17.87 -52.87
CA THR A 19 -35.84 16.68 -53.07
C THR A 19 -37.33 17.00 -53.10
N ALA A 20 -37.76 18.19 -52.66
CA ALA A 20 -39.18 18.59 -52.65
C ALA A 20 -39.44 19.75 -53.59
N ASP A 21 -40.56 19.64 -54.29
CA ASP A 21 -41.06 20.71 -55.16
C ASP A 21 -41.44 21.94 -54.33
N GLY A 22 -41.18 23.10 -54.84
CA GLY A 22 -41.67 24.36 -54.33
C GLY A 22 -43.02 24.76 -54.95
N LYS A 23 -43.53 25.89 -54.54
CA LYS A 23 -44.76 26.51 -55.10
C LYS A 23 -44.52 28.00 -55.32
N ALA A 24 -44.97 28.53 -56.46
CA ALA A 24 -44.98 29.94 -56.70
C ALA A 24 -46.03 30.66 -55.80
N GLU A 25 -45.93 31.97 -55.73
CA GLU A 25 -46.96 32.81 -55.07
C GLU A 25 -48.28 32.59 -55.75
N GLY A 26 -49.35 32.46 -54.99
CA GLY A 26 -50.77 32.32 -55.48
C GLY A 26 -51.65 33.29 -54.79
N GLU A 27 -52.97 33.24 -55.20
CA GLU A 27 -53.96 34.09 -54.54
C GLU A 27 -55.30 33.32 -54.44
N HIS A 28 -55.94 33.42 -53.30
CA HIS A 28 -57.33 32.90 -53.11
C HIS A 28 -58.27 33.96 -52.49
N CYS A 29 -59.57 33.71 -52.58
CA CYS A 29 -60.50 34.58 -51.93
C CYS A 29 -60.68 34.19 -50.45
N SER A 30 -60.50 35.14 -49.53
CA SER A 30 -60.68 34.94 -48.11
C SER A 30 -62.06 34.52 -47.67
N ARG A 31 -63.07 34.86 -48.43
CA ARG A 31 -64.48 34.61 -48.10
C ARG A 31 -65.06 33.26 -48.64
N CYS A 32 -64.64 32.86 -49.82
CA CYS A 32 -65.19 31.65 -50.46
C CYS A 32 -64.18 30.59 -50.80
N GLY A 33 -62.88 30.80 -50.53
CA GLY A 33 -61.77 29.88 -50.81
C GLY A 33 -61.45 29.67 -52.28
N LYS A 34 -62.15 30.40 -53.23
CA LYS A 34 -61.92 30.24 -54.65
C LYS A 34 -60.51 30.63 -55.00
N VAL A 35 -59.73 29.76 -55.65
CA VAL A 35 -58.38 30.03 -56.15
C VAL A 35 -58.54 31.07 -57.30
N LEU A 36 -57.85 32.20 -57.13
CA LEU A 36 -57.87 33.30 -58.14
C LEU A 36 -56.60 33.24 -58.99
N VAL A 37 -55.46 32.96 -58.39
CA VAL A 37 -54.19 32.68 -59.04
C VAL A 37 -53.68 31.33 -58.46
N PRO A 38 -53.58 30.29 -59.23
CA PRO A 38 -53.10 28.99 -58.73
C PRO A 38 -51.60 29.09 -58.44
N GLN A 39 -51.18 28.47 -57.35
CA GLN A 39 -49.72 28.29 -57.04
C GLN A 39 -49.16 27.30 -58.08
N GLU A 40 -48.29 27.82 -58.96
CA GLU A 40 -47.59 26.96 -59.87
C GLU A 40 -46.53 26.11 -59.13
N LYS A 41 -46.34 24.88 -59.54
CA LYS A 41 -45.37 23.95 -59.03
C LYS A 41 -44.00 24.35 -59.55
N ILE A 42 -43.05 24.54 -58.63
CA ILE A 42 -41.62 24.73 -58.95
C ILE A 42 -40.93 23.39 -58.72
N PRO A 43 -40.35 22.76 -59.74
CA PRO A 43 -39.70 21.46 -59.56
C PRO A 43 -38.58 21.51 -58.54
N ALA A 44 -38.36 20.39 -57.81
CA ALA A 44 -37.22 20.23 -56.94
C ALA A 44 -35.90 20.59 -57.61
N ALA A 45 -35.03 21.28 -56.87
CA ALA A 45 -33.78 21.80 -57.43
C ALA A 45 -32.76 20.73 -57.80
N GLY A 46 -32.96 19.52 -57.33
CA GLY A 46 -32.00 18.42 -57.45
C GLY A 46 -30.77 18.61 -56.55
N HIS A 47 -29.93 17.61 -56.50
CA HIS A 47 -28.68 17.66 -55.77
C HIS A 47 -27.54 18.23 -56.66
N GLU A 48 -26.68 19.04 -56.06
CA GLU A 48 -25.46 19.57 -56.66
C GLU A 48 -24.25 18.82 -56.07
N PRO A 49 -23.69 17.83 -56.81
CA PRO A 49 -22.65 16.99 -56.24
C PRO A 49 -21.30 17.72 -56.13
N VAL A 50 -20.68 17.61 -54.93
CA VAL A 50 -19.29 18.01 -54.68
C VAL A 50 -18.57 16.77 -54.16
N ASN A 51 -17.41 16.48 -54.78
CA ASN A 51 -16.57 15.34 -54.39
C ASN A 51 -15.77 15.66 -53.15
N PHE A 52 -15.57 14.68 -52.24
CA PHE A 52 -14.65 14.71 -51.15
C PHE A 52 -13.65 13.52 -51.25
N GLU A 53 -12.44 13.78 -50.81
CA GLU A 53 -11.36 12.79 -50.79
C GLU A 53 -11.56 11.75 -49.68
N ALA A 54 -10.95 10.57 -49.85
CA ALA A 54 -10.87 9.56 -48.83
C ALA A 54 -10.03 10.03 -47.62
N VAL A 55 -10.46 9.73 -46.45
CA VAL A 55 -9.70 9.88 -45.19
C VAL A 55 -9.25 8.50 -44.71
N GLN A 56 -7.96 8.26 -44.65
CA GLN A 56 -7.43 6.98 -44.18
C GLN A 56 -7.70 6.78 -42.71
N PRO A 57 -8.10 5.59 -42.27
CA PRO A 57 -8.29 5.29 -40.84
C PRO A 57 -6.93 5.28 -40.13
N THR A 58 -6.97 5.66 -38.85
CA THR A 58 -5.87 5.48 -37.92
C THR A 58 -6.30 4.57 -36.78
N CYS A 59 -5.43 4.23 -35.87
CA CYS A 59 -5.83 3.52 -34.63
C CYS A 59 -6.65 4.39 -33.68
N ALA A 60 -6.56 5.73 -33.82
CA ALA A 60 -7.31 6.68 -32.99
C ALA A 60 -8.64 7.12 -33.62
N ALA A 61 -8.73 7.14 -34.96
CA ALA A 61 -9.89 7.65 -35.70
C ALA A 61 -10.30 6.71 -36.85
N GLU A 62 -11.59 6.66 -37.09
CA GLU A 62 -12.17 5.99 -38.27
C GLU A 62 -11.81 6.75 -39.54
N GLY A 63 -11.70 6.04 -40.63
CA GLY A 63 -11.56 6.60 -41.97
C GLY A 63 -12.91 6.78 -42.68
N ARG A 64 -12.86 7.35 -43.88
CA ARG A 64 -14.01 7.52 -44.77
C ARG A 64 -13.59 7.27 -46.20
N SER A 65 -14.35 6.51 -46.95
CA SER A 65 -14.08 6.36 -48.40
C SER A 65 -14.34 7.67 -49.16
N ALA A 66 -13.67 7.84 -50.27
CA ALA A 66 -14.01 8.95 -51.18
C ALA A 66 -15.44 8.87 -51.65
N GLY A 67 -16.01 10.01 -51.97
CA GLY A 67 -17.42 10.07 -52.37
C GLY A 67 -17.85 11.44 -52.82
N SER A 68 -19.17 11.63 -52.92
CA SER A 68 -19.76 12.94 -53.21
C SER A 68 -20.91 13.26 -52.29
N GLU A 69 -21.08 14.54 -51.98
CA GLU A 69 -22.18 15.06 -51.17
C GLU A 69 -22.84 16.27 -51.85
N CYS A 70 -24.04 16.57 -51.51
CA CYS A 70 -24.74 17.73 -52.07
C CYS A 70 -24.25 19.02 -51.40
N ALA A 71 -23.73 19.96 -52.20
CA ALA A 71 -23.27 21.27 -51.71
C ALA A 71 -24.39 22.09 -51.00
N LYS A 72 -25.67 21.83 -51.29
CA LYS A 72 -26.81 22.58 -50.74
C LYS A 72 -27.39 21.98 -49.49
N CYS A 73 -27.50 20.67 -49.39
CA CYS A 73 -28.17 19.99 -48.29
C CYS A 73 -27.29 19.03 -47.47
N GLY A 74 -26.03 18.79 -47.88
CA GLY A 74 -25.07 17.90 -47.19
C GLY A 74 -25.41 16.41 -47.31
N ALA A 75 -26.42 16.02 -48.10
CA ALA A 75 -26.74 14.60 -48.27
C ALA A 75 -25.61 13.89 -49.04
N VAL A 76 -25.13 12.74 -48.50
CA VAL A 76 -24.15 11.89 -49.21
C VAL A 76 -24.87 11.27 -50.41
N LEU A 77 -24.28 11.45 -51.63
CA LEU A 77 -24.86 10.98 -52.89
C LEU A 77 -24.22 9.67 -53.33
N GLU A 78 -22.91 9.54 -53.15
CA GLU A 78 -22.13 8.36 -53.47
C GLU A 78 -20.96 8.20 -52.50
N GLY A 79 -20.55 6.95 -52.19
CA GLY A 79 -19.39 6.66 -51.31
C GLY A 79 -19.58 7.17 -49.89
N GLY A 80 -18.52 7.59 -49.27
CA GLY A 80 -18.53 8.14 -47.91
C GLY A 80 -18.74 7.09 -46.83
N GLU A 81 -18.44 5.84 -47.13
CA GLU A 81 -18.57 4.74 -46.19
C GLU A 81 -17.49 4.88 -45.07
N THR A 82 -17.90 4.61 -43.83
CA THR A 82 -16.98 4.60 -42.68
C THR A 82 -16.02 3.42 -42.80
N ILE A 83 -14.73 3.68 -42.67
CA ILE A 83 -13.68 2.67 -42.59
C ILE A 83 -13.29 2.52 -41.12
N ALA A 84 -13.38 1.30 -40.59
CA ALA A 84 -13.06 1.02 -39.19
C ALA A 84 -11.62 1.44 -38.82
N LYS A 85 -11.44 1.81 -37.54
CA LYS A 85 -10.11 2.10 -36.98
C LYS A 85 -9.15 0.94 -37.17
N LEU A 86 -7.89 1.26 -37.37
CA LEU A 86 -6.80 0.27 -37.36
C LEU A 86 -6.60 -0.27 -35.93
N PRO A 87 -6.12 -1.52 -35.79
CA PRO A 87 -5.71 -2.05 -34.49
C PRO A 87 -4.56 -1.23 -33.91
N HIS A 88 -4.49 -1.16 -32.56
CA HIS A 88 -3.37 -0.54 -31.87
C HIS A 88 -2.11 -1.38 -32.01
N THR A 89 -0.97 -0.71 -32.16
CA THR A 89 0.35 -1.34 -32.09
C THR A 89 0.84 -1.32 -30.66
N GLU A 90 0.75 -2.45 -29.95
CA GLU A 90 1.11 -2.54 -28.54
C GLU A 90 2.62 -2.36 -28.32
N MET A 91 2.97 -1.56 -27.33
CA MET A 91 4.31 -1.45 -26.77
C MET A 91 4.23 -1.66 -25.27
N VAL A 92 5.16 -2.46 -24.73
CA VAL A 92 5.21 -2.79 -23.30
C VAL A 92 5.89 -1.67 -22.52
N ASP A 93 5.25 -1.24 -21.44
CA ASP A 93 5.82 -0.41 -20.40
C ASP A 93 6.35 -1.33 -19.31
N PRO A 94 7.66 -1.46 -19.11
CA PRO A 94 8.22 -2.44 -18.19
C PRO A 94 7.81 -2.17 -16.74
N ALA A 95 7.67 -3.25 -15.96
CA ALA A 95 7.48 -3.16 -14.52
C ALA A 95 8.70 -2.50 -13.86
N VAL A 96 8.44 -1.77 -12.78
CA VAL A 96 9.46 -1.19 -11.91
C VAL A 96 9.27 -1.78 -10.52
N GLU A 97 10.31 -2.40 -9.96
CA GLU A 97 10.26 -2.96 -8.62
C GLU A 97 10.15 -1.85 -7.56
N GLU A 98 9.34 -2.09 -6.53
CA GLU A 98 9.26 -1.20 -5.37
C GLU A 98 10.53 -1.33 -4.52
N SER A 99 10.90 -0.26 -3.85
CA SER A 99 11.93 -0.26 -2.80
C SER A 99 11.31 -0.08 -1.41
N CYS A 100 12.14 0.17 -0.41
CA CYS A 100 11.67 0.51 0.94
C CYS A 100 10.98 1.88 1.00
N GLU A 101 11.31 2.79 0.08
CA GLU A 101 10.90 4.20 0.11
C GLU A 101 10.20 4.66 -1.17
N THR A 102 10.41 3.94 -2.29
CA THR A 102 9.87 4.30 -3.60
C THR A 102 8.82 3.32 -4.08
N PHE A 103 7.78 3.86 -4.71
CA PHE A 103 6.76 3.04 -5.36
C PHE A 103 7.34 2.28 -6.54
N GLY A 104 6.94 1.03 -6.67
CA GLY A 104 7.07 0.26 -7.90
C GLY A 104 5.89 0.48 -8.84
N LYS A 105 5.94 -0.15 -10.02
CA LYS A 105 4.86 -0.18 -11.00
C LYS A 105 4.73 -1.58 -11.60
N THR A 106 3.51 -2.02 -11.86
CA THR A 106 3.26 -3.23 -12.65
C THR A 106 3.64 -3.00 -14.10
N GLU A 107 3.79 -4.07 -14.86
CA GLU A 107 3.87 -3.98 -16.31
C GLU A 107 2.60 -3.37 -16.89
N GLY A 108 2.75 -2.51 -17.90
CA GLY A 108 1.66 -1.89 -18.63
C GLY A 108 1.86 -2.03 -20.13
N LYS A 109 0.91 -1.49 -20.91
CA LYS A 109 0.99 -1.42 -22.37
C LYS A 109 0.34 -0.15 -22.89
N HIS A 110 0.96 0.47 -23.86
CA HIS A 110 0.40 1.58 -24.61
C HIS A 110 0.53 1.37 -26.13
N CYS A 111 -0.24 2.11 -26.89
CA CYS A 111 -0.08 2.12 -28.34
C CYS A 111 1.12 3.00 -28.73
N SER A 112 2.10 2.42 -29.43
CA SER A 112 3.29 3.15 -29.88
C SER A 112 3.00 4.23 -30.93
N VAL A 113 1.81 4.20 -31.56
CA VAL A 113 1.42 5.12 -32.64
C VAL A 113 0.62 6.32 -32.09
N CYS A 114 -0.39 6.06 -31.25
CA CYS A 114 -1.29 7.11 -30.74
C CYS A 114 -1.12 7.42 -29.24
N GLY A 115 -0.33 6.61 -28.52
CA GLY A 115 -0.08 6.81 -27.09
C GLY A 115 -1.23 6.34 -26.16
N GLU A 116 -2.31 5.77 -26.72
CA GLU A 116 -3.42 5.29 -25.90
C GLU A 116 -2.97 4.17 -24.95
N VAL A 117 -3.36 4.26 -23.67
CA VAL A 117 -3.04 3.27 -22.66
C VAL A 117 -3.95 2.06 -22.84
N ILE A 118 -3.37 0.91 -23.21
CA ILE A 118 -4.08 -0.37 -23.43
C ILE A 118 -4.17 -1.14 -22.10
N VAL A 119 -3.06 -1.20 -21.36
CA VAL A 119 -2.99 -1.77 -20.02
C VAL A 119 -2.33 -0.75 -19.11
N ARG A 120 -3.07 -0.30 -18.10
CA ARG A 120 -2.57 0.71 -17.17
C ARG A 120 -1.57 0.09 -16.20
N GLN A 121 -0.45 0.78 -15.97
CA GLN A 121 0.44 0.45 -14.86
C GLN A 121 -0.21 0.80 -13.52
N GLU A 122 -0.15 -0.14 -12.57
CA GLU A 122 -0.59 0.08 -11.19
C GLU A 122 0.62 0.36 -10.30
N ASN A 123 0.45 1.22 -9.30
CA ASN A 123 1.50 1.49 -8.32
C ASN A 123 1.59 0.34 -7.31
N ILE A 124 2.82 -0.10 -7.02
CA ILE A 124 3.14 -1.03 -5.95
C ILE A 124 3.70 -0.21 -4.79
N ASN A 125 3.09 -0.33 -3.61
CA ASN A 125 3.49 0.45 -2.45
C ASN A 125 4.91 0.08 -1.98
N PRO A 126 5.70 1.06 -1.51
CA PRO A 126 6.95 0.81 -0.81
C PRO A 126 6.73 -0.14 0.37
N ARG A 127 7.65 -1.08 0.57
CA ARG A 127 7.56 -1.99 1.70
C ARG A 127 8.93 -2.44 2.19
N HIS A 128 9.01 -2.66 3.50
CA HIS A 128 10.14 -3.35 4.10
C HIS A 128 9.89 -4.86 4.10
N ILE A 129 10.93 -5.63 3.79
CA ILE A 129 10.95 -7.09 3.91
C ILE A 129 11.87 -7.42 5.09
N TYR A 130 11.29 -7.86 6.20
CA TYR A 130 12.05 -8.11 7.42
C TYR A 130 12.50 -9.57 7.52
N ASP A 131 13.79 -9.75 7.83
CA ASP A 131 14.35 -11.01 8.31
C ASP A 131 14.96 -10.76 9.68
N ASN A 132 14.56 -11.56 10.67
CA ASN A 132 14.97 -11.44 12.06
C ASN A 132 14.98 -9.99 12.59
N GLY A 133 13.94 -9.23 12.25
CA GLY A 133 13.70 -7.87 12.77
C GLY A 133 14.39 -6.73 12.03
N ALA A 134 15.20 -7.01 11.01
CA ALA A 134 15.79 -5.99 10.15
C ALA A 134 15.34 -6.15 8.70
N CYS A 135 15.10 -5.04 8.03
CA CYS A 135 14.80 -5.07 6.60
C CYS A 135 16.04 -5.51 5.82
N VAL A 136 15.88 -6.56 4.98
CA VAL A 136 16.97 -7.12 4.17
C VAL A 136 17.50 -6.17 3.10
N ARG A 137 16.72 -5.15 2.73
CA ARG A 137 17.09 -4.15 1.71
C ARG A 137 17.80 -2.94 2.28
N CYS A 138 17.30 -2.36 3.39
CA CYS A 138 17.80 -1.08 3.94
C CYS A 138 18.30 -1.16 5.39
N GLY A 139 18.14 -2.30 6.06
CA GLY A 139 18.59 -2.49 7.45
C GLY A 139 17.72 -1.80 8.52
N THR A 140 16.59 -1.17 8.14
CA THR A 140 15.66 -0.59 9.11
C THR A 140 15.12 -1.64 10.04
N ILE A 141 15.10 -1.36 11.34
CA ILE A 141 14.57 -2.27 12.37
C ILE A 141 13.04 -2.17 12.38
N SER A 142 12.36 -3.33 12.44
CA SER A 142 10.92 -3.40 12.61
C SER A 142 10.47 -2.82 13.96
N SER A 143 9.35 -2.12 13.99
CA SER A 143 8.70 -1.68 15.24
C SER A 143 8.29 -2.81 16.17
N ASP A 144 8.12 -4.03 15.62
CA ASP A 144 7.68 -5.22 16.37
C ASP A 144 8.82 -5.91 17.15
N VAL A 145 10.06 -5.42 16.98
CA VAL A 145 11.22 -5.94 17.71
C VAL A 145 11.08 -5.61 19.20
N PRO A 146 11.07 -6.63 20.10
CA PRO A 146 10.80 -6.40 21.53
C PRO A 146 12.02 -5.89 22.30
N TRP A 147 13.15 -5.64 21.61
CA TRP A 147 14.39 -5.14 22.19
C TRP A 147 14.47 -3.63 22.07
N THR A 148 14.83 -2.94 23.17
CA THR A 148 14.90 -1.48 23.20
C THR A 148 16.26 -1.01 23.68
N PHE A 149 16.74 0.12 23.12
CA PHE A 149 17.88 0.82 23.68
C PHE A 149 17.45 1.62 24.91
N LYS A 150 18.23 1.49 26.00
CA LYS A 150 18.09 2.28 27.22
C LYS A 150 19.43 2.88 27.61
N ASN A 151 19.41 3.99 28.32
CA ASN A 151 20.62 4.64 28.81
C ASN A 151 20.81 4.38 30.28
N TYR A 152 22.07 4.17 30.67
CA TYR A 152 22.47 4.41 32.04
C TYR A 152 22.41 5.92 32.30
N VAL A 153 22.11 6.29 33.52
CA VAL A 153 22.11 7.70 33.95
C VAL A 153 23.09 7.86 35.11
N ASP A 154 23.83 8.97 35.11
CA ASP A 154 24.67 9.36 36.24
C ASP A 154 23.80 9.89 37.42
N GLU A 155 24.45 10.31 38.49
CA GLU A 155 23.84 10.87 39.69
C GLU A 155 23.08 12.19 39.43
N PHE A 156 23.30 12.83 38.28
CA PHE A 156 22.61 14.06 37.85
C PHE A 156 21.55 13.81 36.80
N GLY A 157 21.30 12.53 36.42
CA GLY A 157 20.31 12.15 35.41
C GLY A 157 20.79 12.27 33.95
N ASN A 158 22.09 12.52 33.72
CA ASN A 158 22.64 12.54 32.37
C ASN A 158 22.92 11.12 31.86
N ALA A 159 22.83 10.92 30.55
CA ALA A 159 23.09 9.62 29.94
C ALA A 159 24.61 9.24 30.11
N ASP A 160 24.86 8.10 30.74
CA ASP A 160 26.20 7.52 30.96
C ASP A 160 26.31 6.12 30.33
N GLY A 161 26.17 6.09 29.01
CA GLY A 161 26.24 4.86 28.22
C GLY A 161 24.88 4.30 27.86
N THR A 162 24.87 3.41 26.85
CA THR A 162 23.67 2.78 26.31
C THR A 162 23.76 1.28 26.47
N TYR A 163 22.64 0.65 26.76
CA TYR A 163 22.48 -0.80 26.79
C TYR A 163 21.25 -1.24 26.03
N LEU A 164 21.20 -2.51 25.61
CA LEU A 164 20.06 -3.14 24.98
C LEU A 164 19.27 -3.91 26.05
N ALA A 165 17.97 -3.68 26.10
CA ALA A 165 17.07 -4.31 27.06
C ALA A 165 15.95 -5.09 26.39
N TYR A 166 15.57 -6.21 26.98
CA TYR A 166 14.34 -6.95 26.77
C TYR A 166 13.60 -7.06 28.10
N GLU A 167 12.31 -6.85 28.12
CA GLU A 167 11.49 -6.93 29.33
C GLU A 167 10.30 -7.88 29.09
N THR A 168 9.97 -8.68 30.11
CA THR A 168 8.77 -9.50 30.16
C THR A 168 8.12 -9.39 31.53
N PHE A 169 6.81 -9.54 31.60
CA PHE A 169 6.01 -9.34 32.82
C PHE A 169 5.08 -10.54 33.12
N ASP A 170 5.25 -11.63 32.40
CA ASP A 170 4.41 -12.83 32.42
C ASP A 170 5.18 -14.10 32.81
N GLY A 171 6.29 -13.96 33.50
CA GLY A 171 7.05 -15.09 34.03
C GLY A 171 6.42 -15.66 35.29
N GLU A 172 6.88 -16.86 35.64
CA GLU A 172 6.47 -17.59 36.85
C GLU A 172 7.54 -17.48 37.93
N TYR A 173 7.14 -17.27 39.16
CA TYR A 173 7.99 -17.26 40.35
C TYR A 173 7.56 -18.38 41.31
N VAL A 174 8.54 -19.12 41.81
CA VAL A 174 8.36 -20.12 42.87
C VAL A 174 9.35 -19.83 43.98
N GLY A 175 8.88 -19.64 45.20
CA GLY A 175 9.68 -19.36 46.38
C GLY A 175 9.53 -20.39 47.47
N TYR A 176 10.34 -20.28 48.51
CA TYR A 176 10.43 -21.26 49.60
C TYR A 176 9.15 -21.33 50.49
N LEU A 177 8.39 -20.26 50.61
CA LEU A 177 7.25 -20.15 51.53
C LEU A 177 5.88 -20.29 50.83
N ASP A 178 5.75 -21.12 49.80
CA ASP A 178 4.54 -21.25 48.95
C ASP A 178 4.07 -19.90 48.36
N ASP A 179 5.01 -18.97 48.16
CA ASP A 179 4.77 -17.67 47.57
C ASP A 179 4.96 -17.75 46.04
N ASP A 180 4.16 -18.63 45.44
CA ASP A 180 4.14 -18.78 44.00
C ASP A 180 3.43 -17.61 43.36
N GLY A 181 3.98 -17.10 42.25
CA GLY A 181 3.38 -15.92 41.66
C GLY A 181 3.96 -15.56 40.31
N ILE A 182 3.64 -14.36 39.89
CA ILE A 182 4.09 -13.77 38.64
C ILE A 182 5.42 -13.06 38.88
N CYS A 183 6.37 -13.27 37.96
CA CYS A 183 7.59 -12.49 37.91
C CYS A 183 7.70 -11.66 36.62
N ALA A 184 8.49 -10.60 36.71
CA ALA A 184 9.01 -9.91 35.53
C ALA A 184 10.51 -10.13 35.43
N ALA A 185 11.02 -10.05 34.24
CA ALA A 185 12.46 -10.13 34.01
C ALA A 185 12.91 -9.09 32.98
N ARG A 186 14.12 -8.60 33.16
CA ARG A 186 14.81 -7.74 32.21
C ARG A 186 16.15 -8.35 31.83
N ILE A 187 16.34 -8.66 30.57
CA ILE A 187 17.66 -9.01 30.02
C ILE A 187 18.36 -7.72 29.64
N ILE A 188 19.56 -7.52 30.15
CA ILE A 188 20.39 -6.33 29.94
C ILE A 188 21.65 -6.75 29.23
N VAL A 189 21.93 -6.15 28.09
CA VAL A 189 23.13 -6.43 27.28
C VAL A 189 23.93 -5.15 27.09
N ASP A 190 25.16 -5.16 27.57
CA ASP A 190 26.07 -4.02 27.52
C ASP A 190 27.52 -4.50 27.28
N LYS A 191 28.21 -3.93 26.27
CA LYS A 191 29.63 -4.14 25.97
C LYS A 191 30.14 -5.59 26.12
N GLY A 192 29.32 -6.55 25.62
CA GLY A 192 29.66 -7.99 25.68
C GLY A 192 29.33 -8.65 27.02
N ARG A 193 28.65 -7.97 27.93
CA ARG A 193 28.08 -8.54 29.16
C ARG A 193 26.58 -8.79 28.97
N VAL A 194 26.09 -9.81 29.64
CA VAL A 194 24.66 -10.12 29.74
C VAL A 194 24.33 -10.22 31.21
N SER A 195 23.31 -9.49 31.63
CA SER A 195 22.78 -9.54 32.99
C SER A 195 21.27 -9.74 32.96
N ILE A 196 20.74 -10.35 34.01
CA ILE A 196 19.31 -10.60 34.18
C ILE A 196 18.89 -9.94 35.48
N ALA A 197 17.99 -8.97 35.40
CA ALA A 197 17.27 -8.47 36.59
C ALA A 197 15.94 -9.20 36.67
N VAL A 198 15.60 -9.73 37.82
CA VAL A 198 14.34 -10.40 38.10
C VAL A 198 13.53 -9.60 39.12
N TYR A 199 12.22 -9.60 38.95
CA TYR A 199 11.29 -8.84 39.76
C TYR A 199 10.18 -9.80 40.22
N ARG A 200 9.87 -9.75 41.51
CA ARG A 200 8.73 -10.48 42.07
C ARG A 200 7.54 -9.52 42.13
N LYS A 201 6.37 -9.99 41.76
CA LYS A 201 5.16 -9.22 41.92
C LYS A 201 4.67 -9.33 43.34
N LEU A 202 4.69 -8.19 44.05
CA LEU A 202 4.10 -8.06 45.38
C LEU A 202 2.89 -7.11 45.28
N PHE A 203 1.69 -7.64 45.61
CA PHE A 203 0.43 -6.92 45.42
C PHE A 203 0.20 -6.52 43.98
N ASN A 204 0.28 -5.22 43.64
CA ASN A 204 0.09 -4.68 42.30
C ASN A 204 1.40 -4.15 41.66
N GLU A 205 2.53 -4.27 42.32
CA GLU A 205 3.82 -3.72 41.89
C GLU A 205 4.86 -4.81 41.73
N PHE A 206 5.82 -4.57 40.81
CA PHE A 206 6.97 -5.43 40.63
C PHE A 206 8.15 -4.85 41.42
N GLU A 207 8.64 -5.62 42.38
CA GLU A 207 9.82 -5.28 43.17
C GLU A 207 11.03 -6.05 42.66
N ILE A 208 12.18 -5.35 42.49
CA ILE A 208 13.42 -5.97 42.10
C ILE A 208 13.90 -6.93 43.20
N VAL A 209 14.27 -8.13 42.81
CA VAL A 209 14.88 -9.09 43.73
C VAL A 209 16.36 -8.75 43.88
N LYS A 210 16.73 -8.24 45.06
CA LYS A 210 18.11 -7.90 45.41
C LYS A 210 18.82 -9.11 45.98
N GLY A 211 19.93 -9.50 45.34
CA GLY A 211 20.84 -10.49 45.93
C GLY A 211 21.78 -9.88 46.93
N TYR A 212 22.69 -10.69 47.47
CA TYR A 212 23.83 -10.22 48.28
C TYR A 212 25.16 -10.50 47.57
N SER A 213 26.18 -9.78 47.96
CA SER A 213 27.50 -9.91 47.33
C SER A 213 28.03 -11.35 47.39
N GLY A 214 28.40 -11.90 46.23
CA GLY A 214 28.89 -13.27 46.07
C GLY A 214 27.81 -14.34 45.97
N GLN A 215 26.54 -13.99 45.98
CA GLN A 215 25.45 -14.93 45.73
C GLN A 215 25.55 -15.47 44.29
N LYS A 216 25.47 -16.79 44.18
CA LYS A 216 25.52 -17.50 42.90
C LYS A 216 24.16 -17.97 42.45
N TYR A 217 23.95 -17.90 41.18
CA TYR A 217 22.74 -18.37 40.52
C TYR A 217 23.09 -19.38 39.41
N THR A 218 22.25 -20.36 39.25
CA THR A 218 22.23 -21.20 38.05
C THR A 218 21.22 -20.64 37.07
N VAL A 219 21.66 -20.35 35.85
CA VAL A 219 20.78 -19.92 34.76
C VAL A 219 20.69 -21.01 33.73
N SER A 220 19.54 -21.62 33.61
CA SER A 220 19.23 -22.63 32.60
C SER A 220 18.44 -22.00 31.47
N VAL A 221 18.82 -22.33 30.23
CA VAL A 221 18.12 -21.87 29.04
C VAL A 221 17.69 -23.08 28.22
N LEU A 222 16.42 -23.15 27.93
CA LEU A 222 15.84 -24.10 26.99
C LEU A 222 15.74 -23.43 25.63
N ASP A 223 16.43 -23.97 24.63
CA ASP A 223 16.34 -23.44 23.27
C ASP A 223 15.09 -23.93 22.54
N SER A 224 14.82 -23.38 21.38
CA SER A 224 13.63 -23.73 20.56
C SER A 224 13.56 -25.19 20.12
N ASN A 225 14.62 -25.98 20.28
CA ASN A 225 14.66 -27.41 19.99
C ASN A 225 14.49 -28.26 21.25
N GLY A 226 14.23 -27.65 22.41
CA GLY A 226 14.10 -28.31 23.69
C GLY A 226 15.44 -28.67 24.35
N LYS A 227 16.57 -28.20 23.83
CA LYS A 227 17.89 -28.46 24.41
C LYS A 227 18.20 -27.52 25.54
N LYS A 228 18.55 -28.07 26.70
CA LYS A 228 18.95 -27.33 27.90
C LYS A 228 20.41 -26.91 27.82
N HIS A 229 20.68 -25.64 28.15
CA HIS A 229 22.00 -25.06 28.33
C HIS A 229 22.08 -24.42 29.73
N THR A 230 23.19 -24.63 30.44
CA THR A 230 23.37 -24.16 31.81
C THR A 230 24.52 -23.17 31.90
N PHE A 231 24.33 -22.12 32.65
CA PHE A 231 25.25 -21.00 32.86
C PHE A 231 25.36 -20.68 34.35
N SER A 232 26.49 -20.16 34.76
CA SER A 232 26.67 -19.61 36.11
C SER A 232 26.40 -18.10 36.06
N GLY A 233 25.63 -17.62 37.01
CA GLY A 233 25.36 -16.23 37.27
C GLY A 233 25.89 -15.79 38.62
N GLU A 234 26.34 -14.54 38.75
CA GLU A 234 26.73 -13.92 40.00
C GLU A 234 26.03 -12.56 40.15
N VAL A 235 25.71 -12.22 41.37
CA VAL A 235 25.07 -10.93 41.66
C VAL A 235 26.04 -9.80 41.34
N SER A 236 25.58 -8.81 40.58
CA SER A 236 26.33 -7.62 40.21
C SER A 236 26.69 -6.79 41.47
N ARG A 237 27.68 -5.88 41.32
CA ARG A 237 28.06 -4.96 42.41
C ARG A 237 26.90 -4.07 42.90
N LEU A 238 25.92 -3.80 42.02
CA LEU A 238 24.72 -2.99 42.37
C LEU A 238 23.67 -3.81 43.11
N LEU A 239 23.86 -5.14 43.24
CA LEU A 239 22.98 -6.08 43.91
C LEU A 239 21.55 -6.18 43.28
N ASP A 240 21.38 -5.66 42.07
CA ASP A 240 20.11 -5.51 41.39
C ASP A 240 19.93 -6.43 40.15
N ARG A 241 20.98 -7.17 39.80
CA ARG A 241 21.00 -8.04 38.63
C ARG A 241 21.99 -9.18 38.78
N ILE A 242 21.78 -10.21 38.01
CA ILE A 242 22.63 -11.42 37.96
C ILE A 242 23.41 -11.33 36.66
N GLU A 243 24.70 -11.22 36.73
CA GLU A 243 25.61 -11.21 35.58
C GLU A 243 25.98 -12.64 35.17
N ILE A 244 25.82 -12.99 33.89
CA ILE A 244 26.23 -14.27 33.34
C ILE A 244 27.77 -14.29 33.27
N VAL A 245 28.38 -15.17 34.06
CA VAL A 245 29.84 -15.24 34.17
C VAL A 245 30.47 -16.41 33.42
N SER A 246 29.72 -17.48 33.14
CA SER A 246 30.21 -18.64 32.38
C SER A 246 29.62 -18.70 30.98
N ASN A 247 30.37 -19.26 30.01
CA ASN A 247 29.90 -19.54 28.64
C ASN A 247 29.15 -18.39 27.96
N ARG A 248 29.53 -17.14 28.19
CA ARG A 248 28.87 -15.93 27.67
C ARG A 248 28.61 -16.00 26.16
N ASN A 249 29.61 -16.46 25.38
CA ASN A 249 29.47 -16.57 23.92
C ASN A 249 28.34 -17.50 23.51
N LYS A 250 28.13 -18.57 24.26
CA LYS A 250 27.00 -19.49 24.01
C LYS A 250 25.66 -18.81 24.35
N PHE A 251 25.59 -18.04 25.43
CA PHE A 251 24.39 -17.29 25.78
C PHE A 251 24.08 -16.26 24.68
N PHE A 252 25.06 -15.52 24.21
CA PHE A 252 24.90 -14.60 23.07
C PHE A 252 24.44 -15.33 21.80
N SER A 253 24.90 -16.54 21.54
CA SER A 253 24.45 -17.31 20.37
C SER A 253 22.99 -17.68 20.45
N LEU A 254 22.46 -17.96 21.66
CA LEU A 254 21.04 -18.21 21.88
C LEU A 254 20.21 -16.94 21.66
N LEU A 255 20.65 -15.79 22.18
CA LEU A 255 19.98 -14.51 21.92
C LEU A 255 19.99 -14.11 20.43
N LYS A 256 21.05 -14.44 19.68
CA LYS A 256 21.15 -14.17 18.23
C LYS A 256 20.36 -15.14 17.35
N SER A 257 19.76 -16.18 17.94
CA SER A 257 19.05 -17.22 17.17
C SER A 257 17.79 -16.71 16.43
N GLY A 258 17.23 -15.58 16.87
CA GLY A 258 15.97 -15.07 16.36
C GLY A 258 14.74 -15.88 16.78
N LYS A 259 14.91 -16.89 17.64
CA LYS A 259 13.88 -17.80 18.12
C LYS A 259 13.58 -17.56 19.59
N GLU A 260 12.40 -17.98 20.02
CA GLU A 260 12.02 -17.95 21.42
C GLU A 260 12.86 -18.92 22.25
N ILE A 261 13.26 -18.49 23.45
CA ILE A 261 13.99 -19.31 24.44
C ILE A 261 13.31 -19.14 25.80
N THR A 262 13.30 -20.24 26.59
CA THR A 262 12.82 -20.17 27.98
C THR A 262 14.02 -20.08 28.91
N VAL A 263 13.99 -19.13 29.84
CA VAL A 263 15.07 -18.87 30.80
C VAL A 263 14.56 -19.19 32.20
N CYS A 264 15.30 -20.00 32.92
CA CYS A 264 15.08 -20.31 34.32
C CYS A 264 16.29 -19.80 35.13
N VAL A 265 16.03 -18.87 36.03
CA VAL A 265 17.02 -18.38 37.00
C VAL A 265 16.72 -19.03 38.34
N TYR A 266 17.72 -19.65 38.94
CA TYR A 266 17.54 -20.47 40.12
C TYR A 266 18.68 -20.22 41.12
N SER A 267 18.33 -20.07 42.40
CA SER A 267 19.29 -19.96 43.51
C SER A 267 18.87 -20.87 44.67
N GLU A 268 19.83 -21.59 45.21
CA GLU A 268 19.66 -22.30 46.48
C GLU A 268 20.52 -21.65 47.56
N TYR A 269 19.93 -21.34 48.69
CA TYR A 269 20.65 -20.86 49.86
C TYR A 269 20.09 -21.52 51.13
N GLY A 270 20.88 -22.44 51.69
CA GLY A 270 20.48 -23.25 52.81
C GLY A 270 19.22 -24.08 52.51
N ILE A 271 18.11 -23.82 53.18
CA ILE A 271 16.81 -24.44 52.96
C ILE A 271 15.90 -23.63 52.05
N SER A 272 16.32 -22.44 51.64
CA SER A 272 15.56 -21.54 50.78
C SER A 272 15.96 -21.74 49.33
N TYR A 273 15.00 -21.70 48.44
CA TYR A 273 15.23 -21.64 46.99
C TYR A 273 14.34 -20.57 46.36
N GLU A 274 14.82 -20.02 45.30
CA GLU A 274 14.07 -19.10 44.45
C GLU A 274 14.23 -19.51 43.00
N GLN A 275 13.14 -19.54 42.28
CA GLN A 275 13.12 -19.85 40.87
C GLN A 275 12.28 -18.85 40.12
N PHE A 276 12.82 -18.32 39.02
CA PHE A 276 12.17 -17.41 38.10
C PHE A 276 12.21 -18.05 36.71
N LEU A 277 11.05 -18.28 36.12
CA LEU A 277 10.88 -18.89 34.80
C LEU A 277 10.18 -17.88 33.89
N PHE A 278 10.79 -17.57 32.76
CA PHE A 278 10.24 -16.63 31.82
C PHE A 278 10.72 -16.90 30.39
N THR A 279 9.93 -16.41 29.43
CA THR A 279 10.24 -16.55 28.02
C THR A 279 10.88 -15.29 27.44
N VAL A 280 11.87 -15.47 26.59
CA VAL A 280 12.58 -14.38 25.90
C VAL A 280 12.41 -14.53 24.40
N LYS A 281 11.79 -13.53 23.77
CA LYS A 281 11.70 -13.41 22.33
C LYS A 281 12.99 -12.82 21.79
N THR A 282 13.79 -13.63 21.14
CA THR A 282 15.12 -13.20 20.64
C THR A 282 15.06 -12.57 19.24
N TYR A 283 13.89 -12.53 18.63
CA TYR A 283 13.65 -11.84 17.37
C TYR A 283 14.15 -10.38 17.42
N GLY A 284 14.90 -9.99 16.42
CA GLY A 284 15.47 -8.65 16.32
C GLY A 284 16.68 -8.38 17.23
N PHE A 285 17.08 -9.29 18.12
CA PHE A 285 18.24 -9.08 18.98
C PHE A 285 19.52 -8.85 18.19
N LYS A 286 19.80 -9.69 17.18
CA LYS A 286 21.05 -9.61 16.41
C LYS A 286 21.26 -8.23 15.76
N PRO A 287 20.34 -7.70 14.95
CA PRO A 287 20.50 -6.40 14.32
C PRO A 287 20.54 -5.25 15.34
N MET A 288 19.80 -5.35 16.45
CA MET A 288 19.87 -4.34 17.52
C MET A 288 21.22 -4.36 18.23
N TYR A 289 21.76 -5.53 18.54
CA TYR A 289 23.06 -5.68 19.18
C TYR A 289 24.22 -5.19 18.30
N GLU A 290 24.11 -5.35 16.98
CA GLU A 290 25.11 -4.81 16.05
C GLU A 290 25.14 -3.28 16.03
N LYS A 291 24.01 -2.62 16.32
CA LYS A 291 23.95 -1.16 16.50
C LYS A 291 24.45 -0.67 17.87
N LEU A 292 24.54 -1.55 18.87
CA LEU A 292 25.06 -1.23 20.19
C LEU A 292 26.60 -1.15 20.22
N LYS A 293 27.28 -1.86 19.33
CA LYS A 293 28.76 -1.87 19.21
C LYS A 293 29.29 -0.58 18.62
#